data_ec7b248187a26baaea075709fd50fcc0
#
_entry.id   ec7b248187a26baaea075709fd50fcc0
#
_cell.length_a   1.000
_cell.length_b   1.000
_cell.length_c   1.000
_cell.angle_alpha   90.00
_cell.angle_beta   90.00
_cell.angle_gamma   90.00
#
_symmetry.space_group_name_H-M   'P 1'
#
loop_
_entity.id
_entity.type
_entity.pdbx_description
1 polymer ?
#
loop_
_entity_poly.entity_id
_entity_poly.type
_entity_poly.pdbx_seq_one_letter_code
_entity_poly.pdbx_strand_id
1 'polypeptide(L)'
;MEIRKATPTDTETIAALAEKIWMQYYPEIITVEQIRYMLDKMYSAPALQQQMSEGQDFYLLLENEQPIGYCSFSTTEPGHYFLHKFYVDTHYHGKGIGTFLLNEMLKQLAPVLTVRLTVNR
;
A
#
# COMPACT_ATOMS: atom_id res chain seq x y z
N MET A 1 7.51 6.53 14.20
CA MET A 1 6.98 6.23 12.86
C MET A 1 5.84 7.15 12.53
N GLU A 2 5.73 7.51 11.28
CA GLU A 2 4.71 8.43 10.78
C GLU A 2 3.92 7.78 9.67
N ILE A 3 2.61 8.05 9.61
CA ILE A 3 1.75 7.66 8.51
C ILE A 3 1.27 8.94 7.84
N ARG A 4 1.51 9.06 6.54
CA ARG A 4 1.15 10.24 5.77
C ARG A 4 0.26 9.84 4.59
N LYS A 5 -0.83 10.57 4.39
CA LYS A 5 -1.66 10.36 3.20
C LYS A 5 -0.88 10.82 1.97
N ALA A 6 -0.80 9.97 0.97
CA ALA A 6 -0.11 10.26 -0.27
C ALA A 6 -0.96 11.14 -1.17
N THR A 7 -0.29 11.95 -1.98
CA THR A 7 -0.90 12.79 -3.00
C THR A 7 -0.42 12.33 -4.40
N PRO A 8 -1.02 12.83 -5.50
CA PRO A 8 -0.53 12.49 -6.83
C PRO A 8 0.94 12.81 -7.08
N THR A 9 1.55 13.68 -6.27
CA THR A 9 2.99 13.98 -6.37
C THR A 9 3.86 12.89 -5.77
N ASP A 10 3.28 11.94 -5.03
CA ASP A 10 4.00 10.83 -4.40
C ASP A 10 4.08 9.57 -5.26
N THR A 11 3.62 9.61 -6.50
CA THR A 11 3.54 8.41 -7.33
C THR A 11 4.91 7.76 -7.57
N GLU A 12 5.96 8.54 -7.77
CA GLU A 12 7.31 7.99 -7.94
C GLU A 12 7.80 7.28 -6.68
N THR A 13 7.53 7.86 -5.52
CA THR A 13 7.88 7.26 -4.23
C THR A 13 7.16 5.94 -4.02
N ILE A 14 5.87 5.91 -4.30
CA ILE A 14 5.06 4.69 -4.17
C ILE A 14 5.56 3.62 -5.14
N ALA A 15 5.82 3.98 -6.40
CA ALA A 15 6.31 3.05 -7.40
C ALA A 15 7.66 2.45 -7.02
N ALA A 16 8.59 3.27 -6.55
CA ALA A 16 9.91 2.81 -6.11
C ALA A 16 9.82 1.88 -4.89
N LEU A 17 8.98 2.24 -3.93
CA LEU A 17 8.77 1.42 -2.73
C LEU A 17 8.10 0.09 -3.09
N ALA A 18 7.11 0.11 -3.97
CA ALA A 18 6.43 -1.09 -4.43
C ALA A 18 7.41 -2.04 -5.14
N GLU A 19 8.25 -1.51 -6.03
CA GLU A 19 9.27 -2.31 -6.71
C GLU A 19 10.20 -2.99 -5.70
N LYS A 20 10.72 -2.23 -4.74
CA LYS A 20 11.60 -2.74 -3.71
C LYS A 20 10.94 -3.88 -2.93
N ILE A 21 9.72 -3.67 -2.46
CA ILE A 21 9.01 -4.65 -1.63
C ILE A 21 8.60 -5.88 -2.45
N TRP A 22 8.06 -5.69 -3.65
CA TRP A 22 7.65 -6.81 -4.50
C TRP A 22 8.82 -7.70 -4.89
N MET A 23 10.00 -7.12 -5.11
CA MET A 23 11.20 -7.89 -5.39
C MET A 23 11.70 -8.68 -4.17
N GLN A 24 11.24 -8.33 -2.96
CA GLN A 24 11.53 -9.10 -1.75
C GLN A 24 10.59 -10.29 -1.60
N TYR A 25 9.31 -10.15 -1.98
CA TYR A 25 8.26 -11.13 -1.74
C TYR A 25 8.09 -12.16 -2.85
N TYR A 26 8.14 -11.73 -4.11
CA TYR A 26 7.60 -12.52 -5.21
C TYR A 26 8.59 -13.28 -6.09
N PRO A 27 9.92 -13.08 -6.06
CA PRO A 27 10.82 -13.78 -6.99
C PRO A 27 10.83 -15.31 -6.84
N GLU A 28 10.45 -15.82 -5.68
CA GLU A 28 10.36 -17.27 -5.44
C GLU A 28 9.03 -17.86 -5.93
N ILE A 29 8.06 -17.02 -6.25
CA ILE A 29 6.69 -17.43 -6.61
C ILE A 29 6.45 -17.23 -8.09
N ILE A 30 6.86 -16.08 -8.62
CA ILE A 30 6.69 -15.72 -10.03
C ILE A 30 8.00 -15.16 -10.59
N THR A 31 8.11 -15.10 -11.90
CA THR A 31 9.34 -14.60 -12.54
C THR A 31 9.51 -13.10 -12.33
N VAL A 32 10.76 -12.65 -12.40
CA VAL A 32 11.06 -11.21 -12.32
C VAL A 32 10.37 -10.45 -13.45
N GLU A 33 10.28 -11.05 -14.62
CA GLU A 33 9.58 -10.43 -15.77
C GLU A 33 8.10 -10.21 -15.49
N GLN A 34 7.45 -11.19 -14.86
CA GLN A 34 6.05 -11.04 -14.44
C GLN A 34 5.88 -9.98 -13.37
N ILE A 35 6.82 -9.92 -12.41
CA ILE A 35 6.80 -8.88 -11.37
C ILE A 35 6.89 -7.50 -12.03
N ARG A 36 7.83 -7.31 -12.95
CA ARG A 36 8.00 -6.02 -13.65
C ARG A 36 6.76 -5.65 -14.47
N TYR A 37 6.16 -6.63 -15.13
CA TYR A 37 4.93 -6.42 -15.89
C TYR A 37 3.80 -5.93 -14.97
N MET A 38 3.62 -6.60 -13.83
CA MET A 38 2.56 -6.24 -12.88
C MET A 38 2.82 -4.88 -12.24
N LEU A 39 4.08 -4.58 -11.90
CA LEU A 39 4.46 -3.28 -11.34
C LEU A 39 4.18 -2.16 -12.34
N ASP A 40 4.54 -2.36 -13.60
CA ASP A 40 4.28 -1.35 -14.62
C ASP A 40 2.78 -1.11 -14.80
N LYS A 41 2.00 -2.19 -14.82
CA LYS A 41 0.56 -2.12 -14.99
C LYS A 41 -0.14 -1.44 -13.80
N MET A 42 0.31 -1.72 -12.57
CA MET A 42 -0.38 -1.30 -11.34
C MET A 42 0.23 -0.05 -10.70
N TYR A 43 1.52 0.18 -10.89
CA TYR A 43 2.27 1.19 -10.15
C TYR A 43 2.98 2.22 -11.03
N SER A 44 2.71 2.26 -12.32
CA SER A 44 3.17 3.38 -13.13
C SER A 44 2.50 4.67 -12.65
N ALA A 45 3.12 5.83 -12.89
CA ALA A 45 2.53 7.09 -12.47
C ALA A 45 1.11 7.28 -12.99
N PRO A 46 0.81 7.02 -14.28
CA PRO A 46 -0.57 7.11 -14.76
C PRO A 46 -1.52 6.15 -14.06
N ALA A 47 -1.08 4.89 -13.79
CA ALA A 47 -1.92 3.90 -13.11
C ALA A 47 -2.26 4.33 -11.69
N LEU A 48 -1.27 4.83 -10.94
CA LEU A 48 -1.48 5.31 -9.57
C LEU A 48 -2.38 6.53 -9.54
N GLN A 49 -2.19 7.47 -10.46
CA GLN A 49 -3.02 8.66 -10.54
C GLN A 49 -4.48 8.29 -10.86
N GLN A 50 -4.68 7.32 -11.74
CA GLN A 50 -6.02 6.83 -12.06
C GLN A 50 -6.68 6.19 -10.84
N GLN A 51 -5.95 5.32 -10.12
CA GLN A 51 -6.47 4.69 -8.90
C GLN A 51 -6.87 5.73 -7.86
N MET A 52 -6.05 6.76 -7.67
CA MET A 52 -6.37 7.85 -6.75
C MET A 52 -7.61 8.62 -7.19
N SER A 53 -7.75 8.90 -8.48
CA SER A 53 -8.92 9.61 -9.02
C SER A 53 -10.19 8.78 -8.92
N GLU A 54 -10.06 7.45 -8.88
CA GLU A 54 -11.21 6.53 -8.72
C GLU A 54 -11.57 6.29 -7.25
N GLY A 55 -10.91 6.97 -6.32
CA GLY A 55 -11.26 6.91 -4.90
C GLY A 55 -10.38 6.01 -4.05
N GLN A 56 -9.26 5.54 -4.58
CA GLN A 56 -8.30 4.78 -3.80
C GLN A 56 -7.36 5.74 -3.08
N ASP A 57 -7.43 5.76 -1.75
CA ASP A 57 -6.56 6.60 -0.93
C ASP A 57 -5.33 5.80 -0.50
N PHE A 58 -4.15 6.33 -0.82
CA PHE A 58 -2.88 5.73 -0.49
C PHE A 58 -2.27 6.40 0.74
N TYR A 59 -1.63 5.58 1.57
CA TYR A 59 -0.92 6.04 2.76
C TYR A 59 0.48 5.46 2.77
N LEU A 60 1.45 6.29 3.14
CA LEU A 60 2.84 5.89 3.29
C LEU A 60 3.18 5.76 4.76
N LEU A 61 3.87 4.67 5.12
CA LEU A 61 4.47 4.49 6.43
C LEU A 61 5.94 4.89 6.34
N LEU A 62 6.34 5.83 7.19
CA LEU A 62 7.67 6.43 7.17
C LEU A 62 8.37 6.18 8.50
N GLU A 63 9.65 5.84 8.43
CA GLU A 63 10.53 5.83 9.60
C GLU A 63 11.71 6.75 9.30
N ASN A 64 11.91 7.78 10.13
CA ASN A 64 12.92 8.80 9.91
C ASN A 64 12.88 9.35 8.49
N GLU A 65 11.65 9.65 8.03
CA GLU A 65 11.37 10.18 6.69
C GLU A 65 11.63 9.19 5.54
N GLN A 66 12.00 7.94 5.86
CA GLN A 66 12.19 6.88 4.86
C GLN A 66 10.91 6.09 4.69
N PRO A 67 10.38 5.96 3.47
CA PRO A 67 9.23 5.09 3.22
C PRO A 67 9.60 3.62 3.45
N ILE A 68 8.83 2.94 4.30
CA ILE A 68 9.05 1.52 4.62
C ILE A 68 7.81 0.66 4.38
N GLY A 69 6.68 1.26 4.07
CA GLY A 69 5.47 0.53 3.79
C GLY A 69 4.41 1.43 3.17
N TYR A 70 3.39 0.81 2.64
CA TYR A 70 2.26 1.53 2.07
C TYR A 70 1.00 0.69 2.15
N CYS A 71 -0.13 1.37 2.16
CA CYS A 71 -1.44 0.72 2.05
C CYS A 71 -2.39 1.61 1.27
N SER A 72 -3.47 1.02 0.77
CA SER A 72 -4.51 1.81 0.12
C SER A 72 -5.88 1.26 0.45
N PHE A 73 -6.82 2.18 0.61
CA PHE A 73 -8.21 1.90 0.96
C PHE A 73 -9.14 2.68 0.03
N SER A 74 -10.33 2.13 -0.18
CA SER A 74 -11.44 2.89 -0.76
C SER A 74 -12.68 2.67 0.08
N THR A 75 -13.66 3.57 -0.06
CA THR A 75 -14.93 3.45 0.64
C THR A 75 -16.06 3.63 -0.36
N THR A 76 -17.09 2.80 -0.24
CA THR A 76 -18.32 2.92 -1.02
C THR A 76 -19.44 3.50 -0.16
N GLU A 77 -19.36 3.30 1.16
CA GLU A 77 -20.32 3.80 2.12
C GLU A 77 -19.58 4.23 3.39
N PRO A 78 -20.08 5.24 4.12
CA PRO A 78 -19.42 5.67 5.36
C PRO A 78 -19.19 4.50 6.31
N GLY A 79 -17.95 4.35 6.77
CA GLY A 79 -17.56 3.30 7.71
C GLY A 79 -17.23 1.94 7.07
N HIS A 80 -17.50 1.76 5.78
CA HIS A 80 -17.24 0.51 5.06
C HIS A 80 -16.10 0.71 4.06
N TYR A 81 -14.99 0.01 4.30
CA TYR A 81 -13.75 0.18 3.55
C TYR A 81 -13.34 -1.09 2.83
N PHE A 82 -12.65 -0.94 1.71
CA PHE A 82 -11.97 -2.02 1.01
C PHE A 82 -10.46 -1.76 1.06
N LEU A 83 -9.71 -2.75 1.55
CA LEU A 83 -8.24 -2.70 1.59
C LEU A 83 -7.71 -3.28 0.29
N HIS A 84 -7.08 -2.45 -0.52
CA HIS A 84 -6.54 -2.86 -1.82
C HIS A 84 -5.09 -3.32 -1.73
N LYS A 85 -4.28 -2.60 -0.96
CA LYS A 85 -2.84 -2.82 -0.87
C LYS A 85 -2.40 -2.65 0.56
N PHE A 86 -1.50 -3.55 1.00
CA PHE A 86 -0.94 -3.49 2.35
C PHE A 86 0.40 -4.20 2.36
N TYR A 87 1.48 -3.43 2.31
CA TYR A 87 2.82 -3.97 2.20
C TYR A 87 3.79 -3.23 3.11
N VAL A 88 4.70 -3.99 3.72
CA VAL A 88 5.78 -3.46 4.56
C VAL A 88 7.09 -4.10 4.10
N ASP A 89 8.17 -3.31 4.05
CA ASP A 89 9.49 -3.78 3.73
C ASP A 89 9.86 -4.96 4.63
N THR A 90 10.37 -6.05 4.04
CA THR A 90 10.69 -7.27 4.78
C THR A 90 11.74 -7.07 5.87
N HIS A 91 12.61 -6.06 5.74
CA HIS A 91 13.59 -5.74 6.77
C HIS A 91 12.96 -5.29 8.08
N TYR A 92 11.68 -4.93 8.04
CA TYR A 92 10.91 -4.48 9.20
C TYR A 92 9.93 -5.54 9.69
N HIS A 93 9.92 -6.73 9.10
CA HIS A 93 9.05 -7.81 9.54
C HIS A 93 9.46 -8.34 10.92
N GLY A 94 8.48 -8.89 11.64
CA GLY A 94 8.70 -9.44 12.97
C GLY A 94 8.81 -8.41 14.08
N LYS A 95 8.59 -7.14 13.78
CA LYS A 95 8.67 -6.03 14.75
C LYS A 95 7.31 -5.43 15.08
N GLY A 96 6.24 -6.08 14.67
CA GLY A 96 4.88 -5.59 14.91
C GLY A 96 4.48 -4.38 14.09
N ILE A 97 5.22 -4.07 13.03
CA ILE A 97 5.01 -2.85 12.22
C ILE A 97 3.74 -2.95 11.39
N GLY A 98 3.46 -4.15 10.81
CA GLY A 98 2.20 -4.36 10.09
C GLY A 98 1.00 -4.15 10.98
N THR A 99 1.05 -4.67 12.20
CA THR A 99 -0.01 -4.47 13.21
C THR A 99 -0.14 -2.99 13.58
N PHE A 100 1.00 -2.31 13.77
CA PHE A 100 1.02 -0.88 14.03
C PHE A 100 0.34 -0.10 12.90
N LEU A 101 0.72 -0.37 11.66
CA LEU A 101 0.15 0.31 10.49
C LEU A 101 -1.36 0.09 10.41
N LEU A 102 -1.81 -1.16 10.57
CA LEU A 102 -3.24 -1.47 10.52
C LEU A 102 -4.01 -0.72 11.61
N ASN A 103 -3.51 -0.76 12.85
CA ASN A 103 -4.18 -0.11 13.97
C ASN A 103 -4.23 1.41 13.80
N GLU A 104 -3.16 2.02 13.33
CA GLU A 104 -3.14 3.47 13.07
C GLU A 104 -4.09 3.85 11.93
N MET A 105 -4.18 3.01 10.89
CA MET A 105 -5.13 3.24 9.80
C MET A 105 -6.57 3.17 10.30
N LEU A 106 -6.90 2.19 11.14
CA LEU A 106 -8.24 2.08 11.71
C LEU A 106 -8.61 3.32 12.52
N LYS A 107 -7.64 3.89 13.23
CA LYS A 107 -7.87 5.15 13.97
C LYS A 107 -8.09 6.33 13.03
N GLN A 108 -7.27 6.46 11.99
CA GLN A 108 -7.39 7.57 11.04
C GLN A 108 -8.67 7.51 10.21
N LEU A 109 -9.14 6.32 9.89
CA LEU A 109 -10.35 6.10 9.10
C LEU A 109 -11.62 6.09 9.96
N ALA A 110 -11.50 6.12 11.28
CA ALA A 110 -12.64 6.01 12.19
C ALA A 110 -13.77 7.01 11.87
N PRO A 111 -15.03 6.60 11.99
CA PRO A 111 -15.50 5.30 12.48
C PRO A 111 -15.40 4.22 11.39
N VAL A 112 -14.85 3.06 11.74
CA VAL A 112 -14.75 1.91 10.82
C VAL A 112 -15.72 0.83 11.28
N LEU A 113 -16.64 0.45 10.41
CA LEU A 113 -17.59 -0.63 10.65
C LEU A 113 -17.11 -1.94 10.05
N THR A 114 -16.60 -1.91 8.81
CA THR A 114 -16.05 -3.11 8.16
C THR A 114 -14.84 -2.76 7.33
N VAL A 115 -13.95 -3.74 7.20
CA VAL A 115 -12.86 -3.71 6.22
C VAL A 115 -12.90 -5.02 5.45
N ARG A 116 -13.00 -4.93 4.13
CA ARG A 116 -12.97 -6.10 3.24
C ARG A 116 -11.64 -6.12 2.48
N LEU A 117 -11.18 -7.30 2.17
CA LEU A 117 -9.99 -7.48 1.35
C LEU A 117 -10.12 -8.75 0.51
N THR A 118 -9.40 -8.78 -0.61
CA THR A 118 -9.31 -9.96 -1.46
C THR A 118 -7.93 -10.59 -1.26
N VAL A 119 -7.93 -11.91 -1.07
CA VAL A 119 -6.69 -12.68 -0.92
C VAL A 119 -6.48 -13.52 -2.17
N ASN A 120 -5.35 -13.32 -2.84
CA ASN A 120 -4.94 -14.14 -3.97
C ASN A 120 -4.22 -15.38 -3.46
N ARG A 121 -4.64 -16.52 -3.94
CA ARG A 121 -4.04 -17.81 -3.58
C ARG A 121 -3.28 -18.38 -4.75
#